data_562fa203cfcab62d58e1b6c99ccc181a
#
_entry.id   562fa203cfcab62d58e1b6c99ccc181a
#
_cell.length_a   1.000
_cell.length_b   1.000
_cell.length_c   1.000
_cell.angle_alpha   90.00
_cell.angle_beta   90.00
_cell.angle_gamma   90.00
#
_symmetry.space_group_name_H-M   'P 1'
#
loop_
_entity.id
_entity.type
_entity.pdbx_description
1 polymer ?
#
loop_
_entity_poly.entity_id
_entity_poly.type
_entity_poly.pdbx_seq_one_letter_code
_entity_poly.pdbx_strand_id
1 'polypeptide(L)'
;MKHASFLLLAGLAAIALPTAAEARAARCVVQGAGAPIWRGPCDFVPDRGGSFGIQPLRGLFPGGVSDISVAVTGPGAAEVRGLTRDGINSRWGEARRSRRDKACWVGEDFSVCVY
;
A
#
# COMPACT_ATOMS: atom_id res chain seq x y z
N MET A 1 56.00 -30.35 10.28
CA MET A 1 55.18 -30.08 9.14
C MET A 1 53.97 -29.32 9.49
N LYS A 2 53.91 -28.18 9.01
CA LYS A 2 52.85 -27.28 9.41
C LYS A 2 51.77 -27.27 8.42
N HIS A 3 50.63 -27.65 8.91
CA HIS A 3 49.42 -27.52 8.13
C HIS A 3 48.84 -26.14 8.40
N ALA A 4 48.91 -25.33 7.41
CA ALA A 4 48.13 -24.13 7.43
C ALA A 4 46.66 -24.52 7.36
N SER A 5 45.99 -24.48 8.46
CA SER A 5 44.55 -24.53 8.45
C SER A 5 44.08 -23.26 7.80
N PHE A 6 43.78 -23.36 6.54
CA PHE A 6 42.99 -22.33 5.94
C PHE A 6 41.57 -22.49 6.45
N LEU A 7 41.31 -21.82 7.50
CA LEU A 7 39.98 -21.41 7.80
C LEU A 7 39.58 -20.43 6.68
N LEU A 8 39.03 -21.00 5.64
CA LEU A 8 38.19 -20.26 4.76
C LEU A 8 36.99 -19.87 5.59
N LEU A 9 37.12 -18.79 6.28
CA LEU A 9 35.97 -17.98 6.61
C LEU A 9 35.48 -17.46 5.27
N ALA A 10 34.67 -18.28 4.62
CA ALA A 10 33.74 -17.75 3.67
C ALA A 10 32.91 -16.77 4.45
N GLY A 11 33.29 -15.51 4.44
CA GLY A 11 32.47 -14.45 4.90
C GLY A 11 31.20 -14.55 4.07
N LEU A 12 30.20 -15.19 4.60
CA LEU A 12 28.86 -14.96 4.17
C LEU A 12 28.61 -13.49 4.45
N ALA A 13 28.99 -12.66 3.49
CA ALA A 13 28.40 -11.37 3.40
C ALA A 13 26.91 -11.63 3.28
N ALA A 14 26.20 -11.51 4.39
CA ALA A 14 24.78 -11.45 4.37
C ALA A 14 24.46 -10.22 3.52
N ILE A 15 24.26 -10.44 2.23
CA ILE A 15 23.66 -9.45 1.39
C ILE A 15 22.24 -9.32 1.93
N ALA A 16 22.03 -8.30 2.73
CA ALA A 16 20.69 -7.89 3.07
C ALA A 16 20.04 -7.47 1.76
N LEU A 17 19.41 -8.43 1.10
CA LEU A 17 18.48 -8.12 0.03
C LEU A 17 17.43 -7.22 0.64
N PRO A 18 17.15 -6.04 0.02
CA PRO A 18 16.01 -5.27 0.44
C PRO A 18 14.82 -6.22 0.41
N THR A 19 14.26 -6.47 1.58
CA THR A 19 13.00 -7.19 1.68
C THR A 19 12.00 -6.40 0.86
N ALA A 20 11.55 -6.99 -0.25
CA ALA A 20 10.38 -6.47 -0.94
C ALA A 20 9.29 -6.33 0.12
N ALA A 21 8.67 -5.15 0.19
CA ALA A 21 7.56 -4.93 1.09
C ALA A 21 6.49 -5.98 0.77
N GLU A 22 6.31 -6.94 1.66
CA GLU A 22 5.35 -8.00 1.47
C GLU A 22 3.94 -7.46 1.70
N ALA A 23 3.05 -7.81 0.80
CA ALA A 23 1.64 -7.57 0.98
C ALA A 23 1.15 -8.33 2.22
N ARG A 24 0.38 -7.68 3.05
CA ARG A 24 -0.25 -8.32 4.19
C ARG A 24 -1.77 -8.25 4.09
N ALA A 25 -2.41 -9.24 4.66
CA ALA A 25 -3.86 -9.24 4.77
C ALA A 25 -4.33 -8.08 5.65
N ALA A 26 -5.33 -7.38 5.18
CA ALA A 26 -5.94 -6.25 5.87
C ALA A 26 -7.44 -6.22 5.59
N ARG A 27 -8.10 -5.27 6.21
CA ARG A 27 -9.51 -4.99 5.96
C ARG A 27 -9.61 -3.56 5.47
N CYS A 28 -10.18 -3.36 4.30
CA CYS A 28 -10.31 -2.05 3.70
C CYS A 28 -11.76 -1.58 3.70
N VAL A 29 -11.92 -0.28 3.86
CA VAL A 29 -13.19 0.42 3.65
C VAL A 29 -12.91 1.54 2.66
N VAL A 30 -13.56 1.49 1.51
CA VAL A 30 -13.32 2.44 0.42
C VAL A 30 -14.64 3.08 0.03
N GLN A 31 -14.65 4.39 0.01
CA GLN A 31 -15.77 5.17 -0.48
C GLN A 31 -15.27 6.06 -1.62
N GLY A 32 -15.85 5.89 -2.79
CA GLY A 32 -15.65 6.79 -3.93
C GLY A 32 -16.85 7.68 -4.15
N ALA A 33 -16.70 8.73 -4.95
CA ALA A 33 -17.76 9.67 -5.24
C ALA A 33 -18.99 8.97 -5.82
N GLY A 34 -20.15 9.16 -5.18
CA GLY A 34 -21.44 8.67 -5.68
C GLY A 34 -21.61 7.16 -5.70
N ALA A 35 -20.67 6.40 -5.16
CA ALA A 35 -20.73 4.94 -5.12
C ALA A 35 -21.05 4.43 -3.71
N PRO A 36 -21.66 3.25 -3.59
CA PRO A 36 -21.80 2.60 -2.28
C PRO A 36 -20.46 2.35 -1.63
N ILE A 37 -20.42 2.37 -0.30
CA ILE A 37 -19.22 2.04 0.46
C ILE A 37 -18.85 0.58 0.21
N TRP A 38 -17.60 0.36 -0.18
CA TRP A 38 -17.03 -0.97 -0.29
C TRP A 38 -16.33 -1.35 1.01
N ARG A 39 -16.60 -2.53 1.51
CA ARG A 39 -15.97 -3.10 2.71
C ARG A 39 -15.54 -4.52 2.42
N GLY A 40 -14.35 -4.88 2.82
CA GLY A 40 -13.93 -6.27 2.66
C GLY A 40 -12.45 -6.50 2.89
N PRO A 41 -12.06 -7.78 2.73
CA PRO A 41 -10.66 -8.14 2.83
C PRO A 41 -9.88 -7.56 1.65
N CYS A 42 -8.68 -7.12 1.94
CA CYS A 42 -7.78 -6.52 0.96
C CYS A 42 -6.35 -6.92 1.27
N ASP A 43 -5.49 -6.76 0.27
CA ASP A 43 -4.05 -6.78 0.46
C ASP A 43 -3.53 -5.37 0.65
N PHE A 44 -2.70 -5.20 1.67
CA PHE A 44 -1.99 -3.97 1.95
C PHE A 44 -0.53 -4.14 1.52
N VAL A 45 -0.08 -3.28 0.62
CA VAL A 45 1.28 -3.29 0.09
C VAL A 45 1.98 -2.01 0.53
N PRO A 46 2.81 -2.08 1.59
CA PRO A 46 3.52 -0.88 2.05
C PRO A 46 4.57 -0.44 1.03
N ASP A 47 4.82 0.86 1.00
CA ASP A 47 5.82 1.52 0.19
C ASP A 47 6.57 2.53 1.05
N ARG A 48 7.47 3.29 0.45
CA ARG A 48 8.32 4.24 1.15
C ARG A 48 7.54 5.37 1.78
N GLY A 49 8.01 5.87 2.92
CA GLY A 49 7.50 7.09 3.53
C GLY A 49 6.06 7.03 4.02
N GLY A 50 5.55 5.83 4.30
CA GLY A 50 4.17 5.64 4.71
C GLY A 50 3.19 5.53 3.56
N SER A 51 3.65 5.65 2.32
CA SER A 51 2.85 5.37 1.13
C SER A 51 2.49 3.89 1.06
N PHE A 52 1.41 3.57 0.39
CA PHE A 52 0.97 2.18 0.24
C PHE A 52 0.03 2.00 -0.93
N GLY A 53 -0.17 0.76 -1.29
CA GLY A 53 -1.22 0.35 -2.21
C GLY A 53 -2.15 -0.65 -1.56
N ILE A 54 -3.38 -0.73 -2.04
CA ILE A 54 -4.34 -1.74 -1.64
C ILE A 54 -4.99 -2.37 -2.85
N GLN A 55 -5.33 -3.64 -2.71
CA GLN A 55 -6.02 -4.43 -3.72
C GLN A 55 -7.13 -5.22 -3.04
N PRO A 56 -8.33 -5.32 -3.63
CA PRO A 56 -9.35 -6.17 -3.06
C PRO A 56 -8.98 -7.64 -3.27
N LEU A 57 -9.28 -8.50 -2.30
CA LEU A 57 -9.08 -9.94 -2.50
C LEU A 57 -10.11 -10.52 -3.46
N ARG A 58 -11.26 -9.89 -3.54
CA ARG A 58 -12.35 -10.32 -4.42
C ARG A 58 -13.00 -9.12 -5.07
N GLY A 59 -13.29 -9.26 -6.36
CA GLY A 59 -13.96 -8.22 -7.11
C GLY A 59 -13.10 -6.98 -7.29
N LEU A 60 -13.75 -5.85 -7.40
CA LEU A 60 -13.15 -4.55 -7.64
C LEU A 60 -13.66 -3.54 -6.62
N PHE A 61 -12.85 -2.55 -6.33
CA PHE A 61 -13.31 -1.34 -5.63
C PHE A 61 -14.33 -0.57 -6.47
N PRO A 62 -15.04 0.39 -5.89
CA PRO A 62 -15.96 1.23 -6.64
C PRO A 62 -15.34 1.80 -7.92
N GLY A 63 -16.12 1.84 -8.99
CA GLY A 63 -15.67 2.37 -10.28
C GLY A 63 -14.78 1.43 -11.10
N GLY A 64 -14.78 0.13 -10.80
CA GLY A 64 -13.97 -0.86 -11.52
C GLY A 64 -12.47 -0.79 -11.21
N VAL A 65 -12.13 -0.30 -10.04
CA VAL A 65 -10.75 -0.08 -9.61
C VAL A 65 -10.17 -1.36 -9.01
N SER A 66 -9.03 -1.78 -9.53
CA SER A 66 -8.31 -2.97 -9.05
C SER A 66 -7.24 -2.65 -8.00
N ASP A 67 -6.72 -1.44 -8.03
CA ASP A 67 -5.65 -0.98 -7.15
C ASP A 67 -5.89 0.46 -6.75
N ILE A 68 -5.71 0.75 -5.47
CA ILE A 68 -5.67 2.13 -5.00
C ILE A 68 -4.28 2.40 -4.45
N SER A 69 -3.67 3.47 -4.87
CA SER A 69 -2.41 3.94 -4.32
C SER A 69 -2.61 5.20 -3.50
N VAL A 70 -1.98 5.22 -2.33
CA VAL A 70 -1.93 6.37 -1.44
C VAL A 70 -0.46 6.80 -1.33
N ALA A 71 -0.13 7.87 -2.02
CA ALA A 71 1.23 8.41 -2.05
C ALA A 71 1.33 9.55 -1.05
N VAL A 72 2.03 9.33 0.05
CA VAL A 72 2.23 10.34 1.08
C VAL A 72 3.13 11.45 0.53
N THR A 73 2.62 12.67 0.53
CA THR A 73 3.32 13.84 0.01
C THR A 73 3.91 14.73 1.09
N GLY A 74 3.48 14.54 2.32
CA GLY A 74 3.95 15.29 3.48
C GLY A 74 3.24 14.80 4.75
N PRO A 75 3.50 15.41 5.91
CA PRO A 75 2.85 15.02 7.15
C PRO A 75 1.33 15.09 7.05
N GLY A 76 0.68 13.93 7.19
CA GLY A 76 -0.79 13.83 7.14
C GLY A 76 -1.42 14.17 5.80
N ALA A 77 -0.63 14.25 4.73
CA ALA A 77 -1.10 14.57 3.39
C ALA A 77 -0.67 13.50 2.39
N ALA A 78 -1.53 13.19 1.46
CA ALA A 78 -1.28 12.22 0.41
C ALA A 78 -2.03 12.56 -0.87
N GLU A 79 -1.61 11.95 -1.95
CA GLU A 79 -2.34 11.92 -3.21
C GLU A 79 -2.83 10.50 -3.46
N VAL A 80 -4.09 10.36 -3.83
CA VAL A 80 -4.74 9.07 -4.04
C VAL A 80 -5.06 8.87 -5.50
N ARG A 81 -4.73 7.68 -6.01
CA ARG A 81 -5.02 7.26 -7.37
C ARG A 81 -5.68 5.88 -7.38
N GLY A 82 -6.54 5.67 -8.35
CA GLY A 82 -7.14 4.37 -8.61
C GLY A 82 -6.76 3.87 -10.00
N LEU A 83 -6.23 2.67 -10.07
CA LEU A 83 -5.98 1.98 -11.33
C LEU A 83 -7.16 1.07 -11.62
N THR A 84 -7.81 1.30 -12.78
CA THR A 84 -8.90 0.42 -13.19
C THR A 84 -8.37 -0.86 -13.81
N ARG A 85 -9.22 -1.86 -13.85
CA ARG A 85 -8.95 -3.12 -14.51
C ARG A 85 -8.58 -2.96 -16.00
N ASP A 86 -9.06 -1.92 -16.64
CA ASP A 86 -8.75 -1.61 -18.04
C ASP A 86 -7.46 -0.80 -18.22
N GLY A 87 -6.74 -0.54 -17.14
CA GLY A 87 -5.46 0.15 -17.16
C GLY A 87 -5.54 1.67 -17.09
N ILE A 88 -6.70 2.22 -16.77
CA ILE A 88 -6.86 3.66 -16.56
C ILE A 88 -6.39 4.02 -15.16
N ASN A 89 -5.41 4.90 -15.07
CA ASN A 89 -4.91 5.43 -13.80
C ASN A 89 -5.55 6.79 -13.53
N SER A 90 -6.56 6.80 -12.68
CA SER A 90 -7.32 7.99 -12.34
C SER A 90 -6.80 8.65 -11.08
N ARG A 91 -6.59 9.95 -11.14
CA ARG A 91 -6.30 10.74 -9.96
C ARG A 91 -7.59 10.99 -9.19
N TRP A 92 -7.66 10.50 -7.95
CA TRP A 92 -8.81 10.78 -7.08
C TRP A 92 -8.67 12.12 -6.38
N GLY A 93 -7.45 12.51 -6.07
CA GLY A 93 -7.14 13.80 -5.50
C GLY A 93 -6.32 13.73 -4.23
N GLU A 94 -6.23 14.88 -3.58
CA GLU A 94 -5.55 15.01 -2.30
C GLU A 94 -6.38 14.44 -1.18
N ALA A 95 -5.70 13.81 -0.23
CA ALA A 95 -6.30 13.28 0.98
C ALA A 95 -5.52 13.73 2.20
N ARG A 96 -6.23 13.79 3.31
CA ARG A 96 -5.64 14.06 4.62
C ARG A 96 -5.90 12.89 5.54
N ARG A 97 -4.91 12.58 6.36
CA ARG A 97 -5.10 11.55 7.38
C ARG A 97 -6.12 12.02 8.40
N SER A 98 -7.12 11.18 8.62
CA SER A 98 -8.19 11.51 9.57
C SER A 98 -7.64 11.59 11.00
N ARG A 99 -8.10 12.57 11.75
CA ARG A 99 -7.81 12.68 13.18
C ARG A 99 -8.74 11.84 14.03
N ARG A 100 -9.90 11.48 13.48
CA ARG A 100 -10.91 10.66 14.17
C ARG A 100 -10.57 9.18 14.07
N ASP A 101 -10.05 8.77 12.91
CA ASP A 101 -9.65 7.40 12.65
C ASP A 101 -8.36 7.42 11.83
N LYS A 102 -7.26 7.16 12.48
CA LYS A 102 -5.92 7.20 11.83
C LYS A 102 -5.72 6.15 10.75
N ALA A 103 -6.62 5.17 10.65
CA ALA A 103 -6.61 4.22 9.56
C ALA A 103 -7.10 4.82 8.24
N CYS A 104 -7.71 6.01 8.28
CA CYS A 104 -8.39 6.60 7.14
C CYS A 104 -7.65 7.78 6.55
N TRP A 105 -7.64 7.81 5.23
CA TRP A 105 -7.27 8.95 4.41
C TRP A 105 -8.53 9.50 3.75
N VAL A 106 -8.79 10.77 3.93
CA VAL A 106 -10.04 11.40 3.53
C VAL A 106 -9.77 12.49 2.51
N GLY A 107 -10.36 12.37 1.34
CA GLY A 107 -10.38 13.37 0.30
C GLY A 107 -11.67 14.17 0.29
N GLU A 108 -11.83 15.00 -0.73
CA GLU A 108 -13.03 15.84 -0.87
C GLU A 108 -14.29 14.99 -1.06
N ASP A 109 -14.21 13.97 -1.90
CA ASP A 109 -15.35 13.11 -2.26
C ASP A 109 -15.04 11.62 -2.15
N PHE A 110 -14.00 11.26 -1.42
CA PHE A 110 -13.61 9.87 -1.23
C PHE A 110 -12.95 9.64 0.13
N SER A 111 -12.89 8.39 0.54
CA SER A 111 -12.09 7.97 1.69
C SER A 111 -11.53 6.57 1.49
N VAL A 112 -10.36 6.32 2.06
CA VAL A 112 -9.67 5.04 2.04
C VAL A 112 -9.22 4.73 3.45
N CYS A 113 -9.74 3.65 4.01
CA CYS A 113 -9.37 3.17 5.34
C CYS A 113 -8.79 1.77 5.26
N VAL A 114 -7.71 1.54 5.98
CA VAL A 114 -7.04 0.24 6.05
C VAL A 114 -6.86 -0.16 7.51
N TYR A 115 -7.40 -1.31 7.84
CA TYR A 115 -7.37 -1.87 9.20
C TYR A 115 -6.55 -3.13 9.33
#